data_b10d65b18df9046563d4313268a42838
#
_entry.id   b10d65b18df9046563d4313268a42838
#
_cell.length_a   1.000
_cell.length_b   1.000
_cell.length_c   1.000
_cell.angle_alpha   90.00
_cell.angle_beta   90.00
_cell.angle_gamma   90.00
#
_symmetry.space_group_name_H-M   'P 1'
#
loop_
_entity.id
_entity.type
_entity.pdbx_description
1 polymer ?
#
loop_
_entity_poly.entity_id
_entity_poly.type
_entity_poly.pdbx_seq_one_letter_code
_entity_poly.pdbx_strand_id
1 'polypeptide(L)'
;MAEGLLRAKGQSDSLMVSSAGIAAYEGGSASAETLEILQDRGIGLEGFVSRMVDEQMLAESSHVFCMTKCHLESLEDRYPREKGKFHLVCDFAEIDGVVGRDVPDPIGGGFRAYEEVASFLDRAMEGILGFLRSERARSEE
;
A
#
# COMPACT_ATOMS: atom_id res chain seq x y z
N MET A 1 5.56 -3.88 -4.03
CA MET A 1 6.38 -3.72 -2.81
C MET A 1 5.55 -3.51 -1.55
N ALA A 2 4.69 -2.52 -1.53
CA ALA A 2 3.85 -2.22 -0.35
C ALA A 2 3.00 -3.42 0.10
N GLU A 3 2.39 -4.14 -0.83
CA GLU A 3 1.59 -5.33 -0.52
C GLU A 3 2.41 -6.36 0.25
N GLY A 4 3.61 -6.68 -0.22
CA GLY A 4 4.49 -7.65 0.44
C GLY A 4 4.93 -7.20 1.82
N LEU A 5 5.32 -5.93 1.96
CA LEU A 5 5.75 -5.37 3.24
C LEU A 5 4.62 -5.36 4.27
N LEU A 6 3.45 -4.91 3.88
CA LEU A 6 2.31 -4.85 4.79
C LEU A 6 1.83 -6.25 5.19
N ARG A 7 1.79 -7.18 4.24
CA ARG A 7 1.42 -8.56 4.51
C ARG A 7 2.38 -9.21 5.52
N ALA A 8 3.68 -9.01 5.34
CA ALA A 8 4.69 -9.56 6.23
C ALA A 8 4.61 -8.97 7.64
N LYS A 9 4.49 -7.65 7.74
CA LYS A 9 4.40 -6.96 9.03
C LYS A 9 3.09 -7.23 9.76
N GLY A 10 2.02 -7.43 9.02
CA GLY A 10 0.66 -7.64 9.56
C GLY A 10 0.25 -9.10 9.70
N GLN A 11 1.19 -10.06 9.63
CA GLN A 11 0.87 -11.49 9.72
C GLN A 11 0.04 -11.86 10.94
N SER A 12 0.40 -11.32 12.10
CA SER A 12 -0.30 -11.62 13.36
C SER A 12 -1.64 -10.89 13.49
N ASP A 13 -1.94 -9.96 12.59
CA ASP A 13 -3.18 -9.18 12.61
C ASP A 13 -4.28 -9.77 11.73
N SER A 14 -4.04 -10.89 11.09
CA SER A 14 -5.00 -11.57 10.20
C SER A 14 -5.51 -10.67 9.07
N LEU A 15 -4.64 -9.87 8.51
CA LEU A 15 -4.99 -8.95 7.43
C LEU A 15 -5.01 -9.67 6.09
N MET A 16 -6.02 -9.35 5.27
CA MET A 16 -6.03 -9.71 3.86
C MET A 16 -5.57 -8.49 3.07
N VAL A 17 -4.40 -8.59 2.45
CA VAL A 17 -3.76 -7.48 1.76
C VAL A 17 -3.68 -7.77 0.27
N SER A 18 -4.09 -6.79 -0.53
CA SER A 18 -3.94 -6.84 -1.97
C SER A 18 -3.57 -5.46 -2.49
N SER A 19 -3.15 -5.38 -3.74
CA SER A 19 -2.81 -4.11 -4.38
C SER A 19 -3.38 -4.04 -5.78
N ALA A 20 -3.55 -2.82 -6.28
CA ALA A 20 -4.04 -2.56 -7.61
C ALA A 20 -3.54 -1.19 -8.08
N GLY A 21 -3.53 -0.97 -9.38
CA GLY A 21 -3.13 0.30 -9.96
C GLY A 21 -4.31 1.02 -10.63
N ILE A 22 -4.19 2.30 -10.80
CA ILE A 22 -5.18 3.11 -11.52
C ILE A 22 -5.06 2.89 -13.03
N ALA A 23 -3.84 2.62 -13.51
CA ALA A 23 -3.53 2.40 -14.93
C ALA A 23 -2.59 1.22 -15.12
N ALA A 24 -2.72 0.16 -14.32
CA ALA A 24 -1.85 -1.02 -14.39
C ALA A 24 -2.26 -1.95 -15.52
N TYR A 25 -1.30 -2.71 -16.05
CA TYR A 25 -1.59 -3.82 -16.94
C TYR A 25 -2.06 -5.02 -16.11
N GLU A 26 -3.08 -5.70 -16.61
CA GLU A 26 -3.55 -6.92 -15.97
C GLU A 26 -2.56 -8.06 -16.17
N GLY A 27 -2.32 -8.82 -15.12
CA GLY A 27 -1.48 -10.02 -15.18
C GLY A 27 0.02 -9.81 -15.22
N GLY A 28 0.49 -8.58 -15.03
CA GLY A 28 1.92 -8.28 -14.97
C GLY A 28 2.56 -8.75 -13.67
N SER A 29 3.88 -8.87 -13.68
CA SER A 29 4.67 -9.22 -12.48
C SER A 29 5.21 -7.97 -11.80
N ALA A 30 5.67 -8.13 -10.56
CA ALA A 30 6.39 -7.08 -9.85
C ALA A 30 7.74 -6.83 -10.52
N SER A 31 8.30 -5.62 -10.35
CA SER A 31 9.60 -5.28 -10.93
C SER A 31 10.71 -6.18 -10.34
N ALA A 32 11.78 -6.37 -11.11
CA ALA A 32 12.92 -7.17 -10.65
C ALA A 32 13.52 -6.62 -9.36
N GLU A 33 13.63 -5.29 -9.25
CA GLU A 33 14.15 -4.61 -8.05
C GLU A 33 13.27 -4.87 -6.83
N THR A 34 11.95 -4.81 -6.99
CA THR A 34 11.00 -5.12 -5.92
C THR A 34 11.15 -6.57 -5.44
N LEU A 35 11.23 -7.51 -6.38
CA LEU A 35 11.38 -8.93 -6.05
C LEU A 35 12.68 -9.20 -5.30
N GLU A 36 13.77 -8.58 -5.73
CA GLU A 36 15.08 -8.73 -5.07
C GLU A 36 15.07 -8.20 -3.64
N ILE A 37 14.52 -7.00 -3.43
CA ILE A 37 14.44 -6.40 -2.09
C ILE A 37 13.60 -7.26 -1.15
N LEU A 38 12.43 -7.72 -1.60
CA LEU A 38 11.57 -8.55 -0.79
C LEU A 38 12.19 -9.91 -0.51
N GLN A 39 12.85 -10.50 -1.49
CA GLN A 39 13.55 -11.77 -1.34
C GLN A 39 14.68 -11.67 -0.30
N ASP A 40 15.46 -10.59 -0.32
CA ASP A 40 16.51 -10.34 0.66
C ASP A 40 15.97 -10.21 2.08
N ARG A 41 14.70 -9.83 2.22
CA ARG A 41 14.00 -9.72 3.51
C ARG A 41 13.23 -10.99 3.88
N GLY A 42 13.31 -12.03 3.06
CA GLY A 42 12.58 -13.27 3.29
C GLY A 42 11.08 -13.16 3.02
N ILE A 43 10.66 -12.19 2.22
CA ILE A 43 9.24 -11.94 1.89
C ILE A 43 8.96 -12.44 0.48
N GLY A 44 8.01 -13.37 0.34
CA GLY A 44 7.56 -13.84 -0.97
C GLY A 44 6.36 -13.03 -1.49
N LEU A 45 6.26 -12.94 -2.82
CA LEU A 45 5.09 -12.38 -3.50
C LEU A 45 4.47 -13.43 -4.43
N GLU A 46 4.31 -14.64 -3.91
CA GLU A 46 3.73 -15.74 -4.69
C GLU A 46 2.29 -15.40 -5.10
N GLY A 47 1.99 -15.66 -6.37
CA GLY A 47 0.67 -15.38 -6.91
C GLY A 47 0.40 -13.91 -7.19
N PHE A 48 1.39 -13.03 -7.02
CA PHE A 48 1.20 -11.62 -7.34
C PHE A 48 1.10 -11.43 -8.86
N VAL A 49 0.03 -10.74 -9.26
CA VAL A 49 -0.12 -10.22 -10.63
C VAL A 49 -0.65 -8.80 -10.53
N SER A 50 -0.19 -7.93 -11.43
CA SER A 50 -0.72 -6.56 -11.45
C SER A 50 -2.17 -6.58 -11.96
N ARG A 51 -2.97 -5.66 -11.44
CA ARG A 51 -4.37 -5.52 -11.85
C ARG A 51 -4.82 -4.08 -11.68
N MET A 52 -5.84 -3.72 -12.44
CA MET A 52 -6.47 -2.41 -12.29
C MET A 52 -7.49 -2.45 -11.16
N VAL A 53 -7.61 -1.33 -10.44
CA VAL A 53 -8.66 -1.17 -9.45
C VAL A 53 -10.03 -1.20 -10.15
N ASP A 54 -11.00 -1.84 -9.53
CA ASP A 54 -12.38 -1.87 -10.00
C ASP A 54 -13.35 -1.70 -8.83
N GLU A 55 -14.62 -1.54 -9.17
CA GLU A 55 -15.67 -1.29 -8.19
C GLU A 55 -15.83 -2.45 -7.20
N GLN A 56 -15.69 -3.69 -7.68
CA GLN A 56 -15.81 -4.87 -6.84
C GLN A 56 -14.70 -4.93 -5.79
N MET A 57 -13.47 -4.68 -6.18
CA MET A 57 -12.34 -4.66 -5.24
C MET A 57 -12.56 -3.64 -4.13
N LEU A 58 -13.04 -2.46 -4.49
CA LEU A 58 -13.32 -1.40 -3.52
C LEU A 58 -14.47 -1.77 -2.58
N ALA A 59 -15.53 -2.38 -3.12
CA ALA A 59 -16.68 -2.81 -2.32
C ALA A 59 -16.28 -3.88 -1.29
N GLU A 60 -15.38 -4.77 -1.66
CA GLU A 60 -14.89 -5.85 -0.78
C GLU A 60 -13.84 -5.40 0.23
N SER A 61 -13.24 -4.23 0.01
CA SER A 61 -12.19 -3.71 0.89
C SER A 61 -12.79 -2.93 2.05
N SER A 62 -12.22 -3.07 3.24
CA SER A 62 -12.57 -2.24 4.39
C SER A 62 -11.81 -0.90 4.37
N HIS A 63 -10.57 -0.95 3.92
CA HIS A 63 -9.68 0.21 3.85
C HIS A 63 -8.92 0.18 2.52
N VAL A 64 -8.72 1.36 1.94
CA VAL A 64 -7.95 1.53 0.70
C VAL A 64 -6.90 2.59 0.93
N PHE A 65 -5.63 2.24 0.78
CA PHE A 65 -4.52 3.15 1.00
C PHE A 65 -3.89 3.54 -0.33
N CYS A 66 -3.87 4.84 -0.60
CA CYS A 66 -3.36 5.40 -1.85
C CYS A 66 -1.93 5.90 -1.67
N MET A 67 -1.09 5.67 -2.66
CA MET A 67 0.31 6.07 -2.61
C MET A 67 0.50 7.58 -2.68
N THR A 68 -0.33 8.27 -3.46
CA THR A 68 -0.22 9.71 -3.66
C THR A 68 -1.58 10.40 -3.57
N LYS A 69 -1.54 11.72 -3.37
CA LYS A 69 -2.75 12.56 -3.37
C LYS A 69 -3.47 12.51 -4.70
N CYS A 70 -2.72 12.42 -5.81
CA CYS A 70 -3.32 12.30 -7.14
C CYS A 70 -4.13 11.02 -7.28
N HIS A 71 -3.61 9.90 -6.76
CA HIS A 71 -4.36 8.63 -6.76
C HIS A 71 -5.61 8.72 -5.91
N LEU A 72 -5.49 9.32 -4.73
CA LEU A 72 -6.63 9.52 -3.82
C LEU A 72 -7.74 10.31 -4.49
N GLU A 73 -7.41 11.46 -5.07
CA GLU A 73 -8.38 12.32 -5.76
C GLU A 73 -9.03 11.61 -6.95
N SER A 74 -8.25 10.86 -7.71
CA SER A 74 -8.75 10.10 -8.86
C SER A 74 -9.76 9.04 -8.43
N LEU A 75 -9.49 8.33 -7.34
CA LEU A 75 -10.41 7.32 -6.82
C LEU A 75 -11.66 7.95 -6.21
N GLU A 76 -11.54 9.07 -5.52
CA GLU A 76 -12.69 9.77 -4.97
C GLU A 76 -13.63 10.26 -6.08
N ASP A 77 -13.06 10.72 -7.20
CA ASP A 77 -13.84 11.17 -8.36
C ASP A 77 -14.53 10.01 -9.08
N ARG A 78 -13.84 8.88 -9.23
CA ARG A 78 -14.38 7.71 -9.94
C ARG A 78 -15.36 6.90 -9.10
N TYR A 79 -15.12 6.83 -7.80
CA TYR A 79 -15.86 5.96 -6.89
C TYR A 79 -16.31 6.73 -5.65
N PRO A 80 -17.15 7.75 -5.80
CA PRO A 80 -17.56 8.60 -4.67
C PRO A 80 -18.29 7.86 -3.55
N ARG A 81 -18.93 6.74 -3.87
CA ARG A 81 -19.63 5.92 -2.86
C ARG A 81 -18.68 5.25 -1.88
N GLU A 82 -17.42 5.05 -2.29
CA GLU A 82 -16.40 4.38 -1.49
C GLU A 82 -15.45 5.37 -0.79
N LYS A 83 -15.71 6.66 -0.90
CA LYS A 83 -14.83 7.74 -0.43
C LYS A 83 -14.39 7.60 1.03
N GLY A 84 -15.28 7.14 1.90
CA GLY A 84 -14.97 6.98 3.32
C GLY A 84 -13.91 5.94 3.64
N LYS A 85 -13.55 5.08 2.69
CA LYS A 85 -12.54 4.04 2.85
C LYS A 85 -11.14 4.48 2.43
N PHE A 86 -11.01 5.61 1.73
CA PHE A 86 -9.76 6.05 1.11
C PHE A 86 -8.90 6.84 2.09
N HIS A 87 -7.64 6.45 2.16
CA HIS A 87 -6.62 7.09 2.99
C HIS A 87 -5.33 7.17 2.18
N LEU A 88 -4.44 8.07 2.57
CA LEU A 88 -3.07 8.05 2.05
C LEU A 88 -2.25 7.05 2.86
N VAL A 89 -1.34 6.35 2.18
CA VAL A 89 -0.41 5.43 2.84
C VAL A 89 0.35 6.12 3.98
N CYS A 90 0.71 7.38 3.80
CA CYS A 90 1.50 8.14 4.77
C CYS A 90 0.68 9.02 5.73
N ASP A 91 -0.66 8.84 5.78
CA ASP A 91 -1.50 9.61 6.71
C ASP A 91 -1.23 9.26 8.18
N PHE A 92 -0.65 8.10 8.45
CA PHE A 92 -0.49 7.57 9.79
C PHE A 92 0.96 7.53 10.26
N ALA A 93 1.84 8.22 9.55
CA ALA A 93 3.25 8.28 9.89
C ALA A 93 3.83 9.67 9.58
N GLU A 94 4.69 10.14 10.47
CA GLU A 94 5.48 11.33 10.22
C GLU A 94 6.82 10.88 9.63
N ILE A 95 7.07 11.29 8.39
CA ILE A 95 8.29 10.93 7.67
C ILE A 95 9.01 12.23 7.29
N ASP A 96 10.23 12.39 7.74
CA ASP A 96 11.03 13.60 7.55
C ASP A 96 10.28 14.87 8.03
N GLY A 97 9.56 14.75 9.15
CA GLY A 97 8.83 15.84 9.77
C GLY A 97 7.47 16.17 9.14
N VAL A 98 6.99 15.35 8.19
CA VAL A 98 5.73 15.60 7.48
C VAL A 98 4.82 14.40 7.55
N VAL A 99 3.54 14.63 7.86
CA VAL A 99 2.47 13.62 7.80
C VAL A 99 1.76 13.76 6.45
N GLY A 100 1.37 12.63 5.87
CA GLY A 100 0.59 12.64 4.62
C GLY A 100 1.41 12.89 3.37
N ARG A 101 2.69 12.55 3.38
CA ARG A 101 3.55 12.67 2.19
C ARG A 101 3.15 11.65 1.12
N ASP A 102 3.37 12.03 -0.14
CA ASP A 102 3.27 11.08 -1.24
C ASP A 102 4.43 10.08 -1.16
N VAL A 103 4.15 8.82 -1.47
CA VAL A 103 5.20 7.81 -1.60
C VAL A 103 5.97 8.09 -2.89
N PRO A 104 7.32 8.19 -2.85
CA PRO A 104 8.09 8.40 -4.06
C PRO A 104 7.96 7.26 -5.06
N ASP A 105 7.98 7.58 -6.35
CA ASP A 105 7.96 6.59 -7.42
C ASP A 105 9.41 6.20 -7.77
N PRO A 106 9.81 4.94 -7.60
CA PRO A 106 11.18 4.51 -7.87
C PRO A 106 11.47 4.21 -9.34
N ILE A 107 10.46 4.25 -10.21
CA ILE A 107 10.62 3.90 -11.63
C ILE A 107 11.68 4.78 -12.27
N GLY A 108 12.66 4.14 -12.93
CA GLY A 108 13.75 4.82 -13.61
C GLY A 108 14.92 5.24 -12.71
N GLY A 109 14.82 5.04 -11.40
CA GLY A 109 15.85 5.43 -10.44
C GLY A 109 16.83 4.32 -10.05
N GLY A 110 16.71 3.14 -10.64
CA GLY A 110 17.58 2.01 -10.34
C GLY A 110 17.28 1.36 -8.99
N PHE A 111 18.09 0.36 -8.64
CA PHE A 111 17.92 -0.42 -7.42
C PHE A 111 17.90 0.44 -6.15
N ARG A 112 18.79 1.44 -6.08
CA ARG A 112 18.88 2.32 -4.92
C ARG A 112 17.58 3.07 -4.66
N ALA A 113 16.90 3.54 -5.72
CA ALA A 113 15.62 4.23 -5.56
C ALA A 113 14.57 3.29 -4.98
N TYR A 114 14.55 2.02 -5.39
CA TYR A 114 13.66 1.01 -4.82
C TYR A 114 13.97 0.71 -3.36
N GLU A 115 15.24 0.68 -2.98
CA GLU A 115 15.64 0.52 -1.57
C GLU A 115 15.17 1.69 -0.71
N GLU A 116 15.28 2.91 -1.21
CA GLU A 116 14.82 4.10 -0.51
C GLU A 116 13.30 4.08 -0.32
N VAL A 117 12.56 3.66 -1.35
CA VAL A 117 11.10 3.49 -1.24
C VAL A 117 10.74 2.40 -0.24
N ALA A 118 11.48 1.29 -0.22
CA ALA A 118 11.24 0.23 0.76
C ALA A 118 11.40 0.74 2.20
N SER A 119 12.44 1.52 2.47
CA SER A 119 12.67 2.12 3.78
C SER A 119 11.58 3.12 4.16
N PHE A 120 11.14 3.91 3.18
CA PHE A 120 10.03 4.84 3.34
C PHE A 120 8.73 4.10 3.69
N LEU A 121 8.45 3.04 2.95
CA LEU A 121 7.26 2.22 3.15
C LEU A 121 7.28 1.47 4.49
N ASP A 122 8.45 1.08 4.98
CA ASP A 122 8.57 0.45 6.30
C ASP A 122 7.94 1.33 7.39
N ARG A 123 8.24 2.63 7.35
CA ARG A 123 7.68 3.58 8.32
C ARG A 123 6.18 3.77 8.10
N ALA A 124 5.76 3.89 6.85
CA ALA A 124 4.34 4.07 6.52
C ALA A 124 3.51 2.85 6.94
N MET A 125 4.03 1.63 6.72
CA MET A 125 3.32 0.40 7.09
C MET A 125 3.17 0.26 8.61
N GLU A 126 4.15 0.67 9.39
CA GLU A 126 4.04 0.69 10.85
C GLU A 126 2.89 1.62 11.28
N GLY A 127 2.78 2.78 10.65
CA GLY A 127 1.68 3.72 10.92
C GLY A 127 0.32 3.13 10.58
N ILE A 128 0.20 2.48 9.43
CA ILE A 128 -1.03 1.82 8.99
C ILE A 128 -1.44 0.73 9.98
N LEU A 129 -0.52 -0.11 10.40
CA LEU A 129 -0.81 -1.17 11.36
C LEU A 129 -1.27 -0.60 12.69
N GLY A 130 -0.63 0.47 13.17
CA GLY A 130 -1.06 1.16 14.38
C GLY A 130 -2.49 1.68 14.28
N PHE A 131 -2.83 2.28 13.15
CA PHE A 131 -4.19 2.77 12.87
C PHE A 131 -5.21 1.63 12.86
N LEU A 132 -4.91 0.55 12.14
CA LEU A 132 -5.82 -0.60 12.04
C LEU A 132 -6.04 -1.28 13.38
N ARG A 133 -4.99 -1.42 14.17
CA ARG A 133 -5.08 -1.98 15.53
C ARG A 133 -5.92 -1.11 16.44
N SER A 134 -5.79 0.22 16.34
CA SER A 134 -6.60 1.17 17.11
C SER A 134 -8.08 1.09 16.75
N GLU A 135 -8.40 0.96 15.46
CA GLU A 135 -9.79 0.79 15.02
C GLU A 135 -10.39 -0.51 15.53
N ARG A 136 -9.63 -1.61 15.47
CA ARG A 136 -10.08 -2.90 15.97
C ARG A 136 -10.38 -2.84 17.47
N ALA A 137 -9.48 -2.23 18.24
CA ALA A 137 -9.68 -2.07 19.68
C ALA A 137 -10.94 -1.26 20.01
N ARG A 138 -11.22 -0.20 19.24
CA ARG A 138 -12.44 0.60 19.42
C ARG A 138 -13.71 -0.18 19.07
N SER A 139 -13.63 -1.05 18.07
CA SER A 139 -14.78 -1.89 17.66
C SER A 139 -15.12 -2.95 18.69
N GLU A 140 -14.15 -3.36 19.52
CA GLU A 140 -14.34 -4.36 20.57
C GLU A 140 -14.88 -3.76 21.87
N GLU A 141 -14.91 -2.42 21.97
CA GLU A 141 -15.53 -1.71 23.10
C GLU A 141 -17.04 -1.64 22.90
#